data_2dea05fe06bdd844d450fe14f50a3011
#
_entry.id   2dea05fe06bdd844d450fe14f50a3011
#
_cell.length_a   1.000
_cell.length_b   1.000
_cell.length_c   1.000
_cell.angle_alpha   90.00
_cell.angle_beta   90.00
_cell.angle_gamma   90.00
#
_symmetry.space_group_name_H-M   'P 1'
#
loop_
_entity.id
_entity.type
_entity.pdbx_description
1 polymer ?
#
loop_
_entity_poly.entity_id
_entity_poly.type
_entity_poly.pdbx_seq_one_letter_code
_entity_poly.pdbx_strand_id
1 'polypeptide(L)'
;MKRIAFLILSVLLTVSVFAQDPGATEKNAGNAAVKAKNYPEAFKQYEAYLKIVNNKDNATVYNTAYCATKIKNYAAAEKYFDMSIKNNYKGASSYLGKAQAQKSQNKTAEMLTTLQDGMKAFPGNMKLETMYAAYYMKEGQTFQKAGDEAKAAENYTKVVNLTTKSFKTQGLASLASLYFNNGAKILQAATPIANSDKAKYDAEKAKAVNDFKKAKDYLVQAQSL
;
A
#
# COMPACT_ATOMS: atom_id res chain seq x y z
N MET A 1 -93.16 -12.43 0.96
CA MET A 1 -92.17 -11.63 1.70
C MET A 1 -90.82 -12.39 1.58
N LYS A 2 -90.00 -12.03 0.59
CA LYS A 2 -88.70 -12.66 0.34
C LYS A 2 -87.60 -11.81 0.98
N ARG A 3 -86.90 -12.37 2.00
CA ARG A 3 -85.75 -11.72 2.64
C ARG A 3 -84.51 -11.98 1.81
N ILE A 4 -83.94 -10.96 1.18
CA ILE A 4 -82.65 -11.03 0.49
C ILE A 4 -81.58 -10.76 1.55
N ALA A 5 -80.78 -11.80 1.84
CA ALA A 5 -79.58 -11.68 2.65
C ALA A 5 -78.40 -11.16 1.81
N PHE A 6 -77.94 -9.97 2.11
CA PHE A 6 -76.70 -9.42 1.52
C PHE A 6 -75.50 -10.04 2.27
N LEU A 7 -74.81 -10.96 1.63
CA LEU A 7 -73.48 -11.42 2.04
C LEU A 7 -72.46 -10.38 1.60
N ILE A 8 -71.96 -9.61 2.57
CA ILE A 8 -70.76 -8.74 2.37
C ILE A 8 -69.53 -9.64 2.45
N LEU A 9 -68.96 -9.98 1.31
CA LEU A 9 -67.68 -10.67 1.22
C LEU A 9 -66.57 -9.63 1.44
N SER A 10 -66.06 -9.51 2.64
CA SER A 10 -64.90 -8.69 2.96
C SER A 10 -63.63 -9.40 2.47
N VAL A 11 -63.15 -8.97 1.28
CA VAL A 11 -61.85 -9.39 0.80
C VAL A 11 -60.79 -8.67 1.66
N LEU A 12 -60.23 -9.38 2.63
CA LEU A 12 -58.99 -9.00 3.32
C LEU A 12 -57.84 -9.06 2.31
N LEU A 13 -57.54 -7.94 1.68
CA LEU A 13 -56.26 -7.73 1.00
C LEU A 13 -55.14 -7.72 2.08
N THR A 14 -54.57 -8.88 2.35
CA THR A 14 -53.29 -8.96 3.05
C THR A 14 -52.21 -8.35 2.15
N VAL A 15 -51.95 -7.07 2.27
CA VAL A 15 -50.76 -6.45 1.71
C VAL A 15 -49.57 -7.04 2.46
N SER A 16 -48.92 -8.02 1.85
CA SER A 16 -47.62 -8.49 2.34
C SER A 16 -46.65 -7.31 2.23
N VAL A 17 -46.51 -6.54 3.28
CA VAL A 17 -45.41 -5.59 3.42
C VAL A 17 -44.15 -6.47 3.52
N PHE A 18 -43.52 -6.73 2.39
CA PHE A 18 -42.15 -7.23 2.41
C PHE A 18 -41.36 -6.19 3.17
N ALA A 19 -40.92 -6.55 4.38
CA ALA A 19 -40.02 -5.70 5.14
C ALA A 19 -38.80 -5.45 4.28
N GLN A 20 -38.71 -4.27 3.71
CA GLN A 20 -37.56 -3.84 2.92
C GLN A 20 -36.37 -3.90 3.87
N ASP A 21 -35.25 -4.54 3.42
CA ASP A 21 -34.02 -4.59 4.23
C ASP A 21 -33.65 -3.19 4.71
N PRO A 22 -33.36 -3.02 6.00
CA PRO A 22 -33.02 -1.71 6.55
C PRO A 22 -31.89 -1.06 5.73
N GLY A 23 -32.15 0.15 5.20
CA GLY A 23 -31.18 0.90 4.40
C GLY A 23 -31.07 0.46 2.93
N ALA A 24 -31.94 -0.40 2.41
CA ALA A 24 -31.91 -0.84 1.02
C ALA A 24 -31.97 0.34 0.03
N THR A 25 -32.72 1.38 0.34
CA THR A 25 -32.80 2.59 -0.48
C THR A 25 -31.45 3.27 -0.62
N GLU A 26 -30.78 3.52 0.49
CA GLU A 26 -29.46 4.17 0.53
C GLU A 26 -28.40 3.31 -0.16
N LYS A 27 -28.39 2.01 0.10
CA LYS A 27 -27.46 1.07 -0.55
C LYS A 27 -27.64 1.04 -2.06
N ASN A 28 -28.90 0.97 -2.54
CA ASN A 28 -29.21 0.95 -3.96
C ASN A 28 -28.87 2.28 -4.63
N ALA A 29 -29.15 3.41 -3.98
CA ALA A 29 -28.75 4.73 -4.46
C ALA A 29 -27.21 4.85 -4.55
N GLY A 30 -26.48 4.37 -3.54
CA GLY A 30 -25.02 4.31 -3.57
C GLY A 30 -24.49 3.47 -4.74
N ASN A 31 -25.06 2.27 -4.96
CA ASN A 31 -24.69 1.41 -6.09
C ASN A 31 -24.95 2.08 -7.45
N ALA A 32 -26.10 2.73 -7.61
CA ALA A 32 -26.45 3.49 -8.81
C ALA A 32 -25.46 4.64 -9.05
N ALA A 33 -25.12 5.40 -7.99
CA ALA A 33 -24.15 6.48 -8.06
C ALA A 33 -22.74 5.99 -8.44
N VAL A 34 -22.29 4.83 -7.94
CA VAL A 34 -21.02 4.22 -8.37
C VAL A 34 -21.04 3.88 -9.85
N LYS A 35 -22.12 3.26 -10.35
CA LYS A 35 -22.27 2.96 -11.79
C LYS A 35 -22.21 4.22 -12.64
N ALA A 36 -22.78 5.32 -12.15
CA ALA A 36 -22.73 6.64 -12.81
C ALA A 36 -21.39 7.38 -12.57
N LYS A 37 -20.43 6.79 -11.83
CA LYS A 37 -19.17 7.41 -11.39
C LYS A 37 -19.35 8.69 -10.57
N ASN A 38 -20.55 8.88 -9.99
CA ASN A 38 -20.83 9.98 -9.07
C ASN A 38 -20.37 9.56 -7.64
N TYR A 39 -19.06 9.58 -7.43
CA TYR A 39 -18.45 9.12 -6.18
C TYR A 39 -18.82 9.97 -4.95
N PRO A 40 -19.03 11.31 -5.03
CA PRO A 40 -19.53 12.09 -3.91
C PRO A 40 -20.89 11.60 -3.40
N GLU A 41 -21.84 11.38 -4.31
CA GLU A 41 -23.17 10.88 -3.96
C GLU A 41 -23.09 9.43 -3.45
N ALA A 42 -22.29 8.57 -4.11
CA ALA A 42 -22.09 7.19 -3.68
C ALA A 42 -21.54 7.13 -2.23
N PHE A 43 -20.55 7.95 -1.91
CA PHE A 43 -19.98 8.04 -0.57
C PHE A 43 -21.04 8.42 0.46
N LYS A 44 -21.81 9.48 0.20
CA LYS A 44 -22.90 9.96 1.07
C LYS A 44 -23.94 8.87 1.33
N GLN A 45 -24.40 8.20 0.29
CA GLN A 45 -25.43 7.17 0.38
C GLN A 45 -24.92 5.92 1.12
N TYR A 46 -23.69 5.49 0.84
CA TYR A 46 -23.10 4.37 1.57
C TYR A 46 -22.86 4.69 3.05
N GLU A 47 -22.43 5.91 3.41
CA GLU A 47 -22.31 6.30 4.82
C GLU A 47 -23.67 6.30 5.53
N ALA A 48 -24.74 6.76 4.86
CA ALA A 48 -26.10 6.71 5.41
C ALA A 48 -26.53 5.25 5.65
N TYR A 49 -26.34 4.38 4.66
CA TYR A 49 -26.62 2.95 4.79
C TYR A 49 -25.84 2.31 5.95
N LEU A 50 -24.52 2.55 6.02
CA LEU A 50 -23.66 1.94 7.04
C LEU A 50 -24.05 2.35 8.46
N LYS A 51 -24.59 3.56 8.65
CA LYS A 51 -25.18 3.98 9.95
C LYS A 51 -26.38 3.14 10.33
N ILE A 52 -27.26 2.83 9.37
CA ILE A 52 -28.47 2.02 9.58
C ILE A 52 -28.09 0.60 9.99
N VAL A 53 -27.11 0.00 9.32
CA VAL A 53 -26.70 -1.40 9.57
C VAL A 53 -25.53 -1.52 10.55
N ASN A 54 -25.19 -0.47 11.28
CA ASN A 54 -24.07 -0.45 12.25
C ASN A 54 -22.75 -0.99 11.66
N ASN A 55 -22.44 -0.60 10.43
CA ASN A 55 -21.22 -1.01 9.68
C ASN A 55 -21.07 -2.53 9.48
N LYS A 56 -22.14 -3.30 9.52
CA LYS A 56 -22.08 -4.78 9.40
C LYS A 56 -21.94 -5.29 7.97
N ASP A 57 -22.13 -4.44 6.95
CA ASP A 57 -21.94 -4.81 5.54
C ASP A 57 -20.51 -4.52 5.09
N ASN A 58 -19.67 -5.55 5.14
CA ASN A 58 -18.25 -5.46 4.77
C ASN A 58 -18.02 -5.01 3.33
N ALA A 59 -18.90 -5.40 2.40
CA ALA A 59 -18.79 -4.99 1.00
C ALA A 59 -19.02 -3.48 0.86
N THR A 60 -20.04 -2.95 1.54
CA THR A 60 -20.33 -1.53 1.50
C THR A 60 -19.28 -0.73 2.29
N VAL A 61 -18.73 -1.24 3.41
CA VAL A 61 -17.58 -0.63 4.10
C VAL A 61 -16.42 -0.43 3.13
N TYR A 62 -16.02 -1.48 2.39
CA TYR A 62 -14.95 -1.38 1.41
C TYR A 62 -15.26 -0.41 0.27
N ASN A 63 -16.49 -0.45 -0.27
CA ASN A 63 -16.92 0.45 -1.34
C ASN A 63 -16.96 1.91 -0.88
N THR A 64 -17.32 2.16 0.40
CA THR A 64 -17.26 3.50 1.00
C THR A 64 -15.82 4.02 1.03
N ALA A 65 -14.86 3.18 1.44
CA ALA A 65 -13.43 3.52 1.40
C ALA A 65 -12.95 3.85 -0.02
N TYR A 66 -13.38 3.05 -1.00
CA TYR A 66 -13.07 3.29 -2.40
C TYR A 66 -13.63 4.64 -2.89
N CYS A 67 -14.91 4.93 -2.62
CA CYS A 67 -15.53 6.21 -2.98
C CYS A 67 -14.83 7.38 -2.30
N ALA A 68 -14.50 7.26 -1.00
CA ALA A 68 -13.74 8.26 -0.26
C ALA A 68 -12.38 8.55 -0.92
N THR A 69 -11.68 7.52 -1.42
CA THR A 69 -10.42 7.68 -2.17
C THR A 69 -10.66 8.48 -3.46
N LYS A 70 -11.74 8.20 -4.19
CA LYS A 70 -12.06 8.89 -5.46
C LYS A 70 -12.36 10.39 -5.28
N ILE A 71 -12.97 10.75 -4.15
CA ILE A 71 -13.24 12.15 -3.79
C ILE A 71 -12.11 12.81 -2.99
N LYS A 72 -10.97 12.13 -2.85
CA LYS A 72 -9.79 12.58 -2.09
C LYS A 72 -10.05 12.82 -0.59
N ASN A 73 -11.12 12.24 -0.03
CA ASN A 73 -11.34 12.23 1.40
C ASN A 73 -10.52 11.09 2.03
N TYR A 74 -9.21 11.32 2.13
CA TYR A 74 -8.27 10.29 2.54
C TYR A 74 -8.41 9.87 4.01
N ALA A 75 -8.90 10.77 4.87
CA ALA A 75 -9.19 10.43 6.27
C ALA A 75 -10.34 9.42 6.38
N ALA A 76 -11.43 9.64 5.62
CA ALA A 76 -12.52 8.67 5.55
C ALA A 76 -12.08 7.36 4.88
N ALA A 77 -11.29 7.44 3.78
CA ALA A 77 -10.76 6.26 3.12
C ALA A 77 -9.93 5.40 4.09
N GLU A 78 -9.00 5.99 4.83
CA GLU A 78 -8.20 5.31 5.85
C GLU A 78 -9.08 4.62 6.89
N LYS A 79 -10.08 5.34 7.45
CA LYS A 79 -11.04 4.80 8.42
C LYS A 79 -11.76 3.55 7.90
N TYR A 80 -12.33 3.63 6.71
CA TYR A 80 -13.14 2.53 6.17
C TYR A 80 -12.30 1.37 5.66
N PHE A 81 -11.07 1.60 5.14
CA PHE A 81 -10.14 0.51 4.86
C PHE A 81 -9.67 -0.18 6.15
N ASP A 82 -9.42 0.56 7.24
CA ASP A 82 -9.10 -0.02 8.53
C ASP A 82 -10.22 -0.93 9.05
N MET A 83 -11.48 -0.51 8.92
CA MET A 83 -12.64 -1.35 9.24
C MET A 83 -12.69 -2.61 8.36
N SER A 84 -12.40 -2.48 7.07
CA SER A 84 -12.34 -3.60 6.13
C SER A 84 -11.25 -4.60 6.52
N ILE A 85 -10.07 -4.13 6.98
CA ILE A 85 -8.98 -4.99 7.50
C ILE A 85 -9.45 -5.74 8.76
N LYS A 86 -10.02 -5.03 9.74
CA LYS A 86 -10.53 -5.61 10.98
C LYS A 86 -11.60 -6.69 10.75
N ASN A 87 -12.39 -6.51 9.70
CA ASN A 87 -13.43 -7.46 9.28
C ASN A 87 -12.90 -8.56 8.33
N ASN A 88 -11.57 -8.64 8.12
CA ASN A 88 -10.92 -9.59 7.20
C ASN A 88 -11.51 -9.55 5.77
N TYR A 89 -11.96 -8.38 5.31
CA TYR A 89 -12.57 -8.23 4.00
C TYR A 89 -11.58 -7.69 2.96
N LYS A 90 -11.63 -8.25 1.72
CA LYS A 90 -10.77 -7.88 0.59
C LYS A 90 -9.26 -8.04 0.82
N GLY A 91 -8.84 -8.64 1.93
CA GLY A 91 -7.47 -9.05 2.19
C GLY A 91 -6.42 -7.96 1.88
N ALA A 92 -5.41 -8.30 1.11
CA ALA A 92 -4.32 -7.38 0.75
C ALA A 92 -4.77 -6.05 0.12
N SER A 93 -5.94 -6.02 -0.56
CA SER A 93 -6.46 -4.80 -1.18
C SER A 93 -6.86 -3.75 -0.14
N SER A 94 -7.33 -4.16 1.04
CA SER A 94 -7.69 -3.26 2.13
C SER A 94 -6.45 -2.63 2.76
N TYR A 95 -5.38 -3.41 2.98
CA TYR A 95 -4.09 -2.87 3.42
C TYR A 95 -3.50 -1.89 2.40
N LEU A 96 -3.54 -2.23 1.12
CA LEU A 96 -3.04 -1.35 0.07
C LEU A 96 -3.82 -0.04 0.02
N GLY A 97 -5.16 -0.10 0.10
CA GLY A 97 -6.03 1.08 0.11
C GLY A 97 -5.76 1.98 1.31
N LYS A 98 -5.62 1.39 2.53
CA LYS A 98 -5.24 2.12 3.74
C LYS A 98 -3.88 2.80 3.58
N ALA A 99 -2.87 2.07 3.13
CA ALA A 99 -1.53 2.62 2.92
C ALA A 99 -1.50 3.75 1.89
N GLN A 100 -2.27 3.64 0.80
CA GLN A 100 -2.42 4.71 -0.19
C GLN A 100 -3.09 5.96 0.40
N ALA A 101 -4.13 5.78 1.22
CA ALA A 101 -4.80 6.88 1.90
C ALA A 101 -3.85 7.60 2.88
N GLN A 102 -3.06 6.83 3.65
CA GLN A 102 -2.03 7.35 4.56
C GLN A 102 -0.92 8.10 3.82
N LYS A 103 -0.43 7.54 2.69
CA LYS A 103 0.53 8.24 1.82
C LYS A 103 0.02 9.61 1.37
N SER A 104 -1.25 9.66 0.96
CA SER A 104 -1.87 10.91 0.47
C SER A 104 -2.10 11.94 1.58
N GLN A 105 -2.03 11.51 2.85
CA GLN A 105 -2.07 12.37 4.04
C GLN A 105 -0.67 12.70 4.58
N ASN A 106 0.41 12.31 3.89
CA ASN A 106 1.80 12.41 4.34
C ASN A 106 2.10 11.66 5.66
N LYS A 107 1.30 10.65 6.00
CA LYS A 107 1.47 9.77 7.15
C LYS A 107 2.42 8.62 6.79
N THR A 108 3.69 8.93 6.60
CA THR A 108 4.68 7.96 6.08
C THR A 108 4.93 6.80 7.04
N ALA A 109 5.07 7.06 8.33
CA ALA A 109 5.32 6.01 9.31
C ALA A 109 4.17 5.01 9.39
N GLU A 110 2.93 5.51 9.43
CA GLU A 110 1.72 4.68 9.46
C GLU A 110 1.55 3.89 8.16
N MET A 111 1.85 4.51 7.01
CA MET A 111 1.85 3.83 5.72
C MET A 111 2.79 2.63 5.71
N LEU A 112 4.03 2.81 6.19
CA LEU A 112 5.03 1.74 6.24
C LEU A 112 4.61 0.62 7.19
N THR A 113 4.07 0.94 8.36
CA THR A 113 3.50 -0.04 9.30
C THR A 113 2.36 -0.82 8.63
N THR A 114 1.42 -0.13 7.99
CA THR A 114 0.31 -0.78 7.28
C THR A 114 0.79 -1.71 6.17
N LEU A 115 1.82 -1.32 5.41
CA LEU A 115 2.42 -2.18 4.38
C LEU A 115 3.09 -3.41 4.98
N GLN A 116 3.85 -3.26 6.08
CA GLN A 116 4.51 -4.37 6.77
C GLN A 116 3.49 -5.37 7.32
N ASP A 117 2.43 -4.89 7.98
CA ASP A 117 1.33 -5.74 8.47
C ASP A 117 0.65 -6.47 7.32
N GLY A 118 0.38 -5.77 6.22
CA GLY A 118 -0.19 -6.35 5.01
C GLY A 118 0.71 -7.41 4.38
N MET A 119 2.03 -7.17 4.28
CA MET A 119 2.99 -8.14 3.76
C MET A 119 3.17 -9.35 4.68
N LYS A 120 3.06 -9.15 6.00
CA LYS A 120 3.06 -10.26 6.97
C LYS A 120 1.81 -11.13 6.81
N ALA A 121 0.63 -10.52 6.62
CA ALA A 121 -0.62 -11.24 6.43
C ALA A 121 -0.74 -11.89 5.04
N PHE A 122 -0.10 -11.32 4.02
CA PHE A 122 -0.14 -11.75 2.62
C PHE A 122 1.27 -11.76 2.02
N PRO A 123 2.13 -12.73 2.41
CA PRO A 123 3.50 -12.82 1.93
C PRO A 123 3.57 -12.92 0.41
N GLY A 124 4.49 -12.19 -0.21
CA GLY A 124 4.68 -12.18 -1.67
C GLY A 124 3.59 -11.41 -2.44
N ASN A 125 2.73 -10.68 -1.75
CA ASN A 125 1.77 -9.83 -2.47
C ASN A 125 2.48 -8.69 -3.19
N MET A 126 2.59 -8.82 -4.51
CA MET A 126 3.35 -7.92 -5.37
C MET A 126 2.92 -6.45 -5.22
N LYS A 127 1.64 -6.14 -5.03
CA LYS A 127 1.17 -4.75 -4.92
C LYS A 127 1.62 -4.08 -3.63
N LEU A 128 1.61 -4.80 -2.51
CA LEU A 128 2.11 -4.31 -1.23
C LEU A 128 3.64 -4.13 -1.30
N GLU A 129 4.35 -5.14 -1.79
CA GLU A 129 5.81 -5.08 -1.96
C GLU A 129 6.23 -3.98 -2.94
N THR A 130 5.48 -3.74 -4.02
CA THR A 130 5.74 -2.63 -4.97
C THR A 130 5.73 -1.29 -4.26
N MET A 131 4.72 -1.03 -3.43
CA MET A 131 4.61 0.26 -2.75
C MET A 131 5.71 0.45 -1.69
N TYR A 132 6.05 -0.62 -0.98
CA TYR A 132 7.14 -0.66 0.00
C TYR A 132 8.51 -0.47 -0.67
N ALA A 133 8.79 -1.24 -1.72
CA ALA A 133 10.03 -1.14 -2.49
C ALA A 133 10.23 0.24 -3.11
N ALA A 134 9.17 0.80 -3.71
CA ALA A 134 9.23 2.13 -4.31
C ALA A 134 9.61 3.23 -3.30
N TYR A 135 9.11 3.13 -2.07
CA TYR A 135 9.49 4.05 -1.00
C TYR A 135 10.98 3.90 -0.65
N TYR A 136 11.44 2.69 -0.29
CA TYR A 136 12.81 2.49 0.17
C TYR A 136 13.85 2.67 -0.93
N MET A 137 13.52 2.34 -2.18
CA MET A 137 14.39 2.65 -3.33
C MET A 137 14.59 4.15 -3.51
N LYS A 138 13.51 4.94 -3.35
CA LYS A 138 13.59 6.40 -3.43
C LYS A 138 14.44 6.98 -2.29
N GLU A 139 14.20 6.54 -1.06
CA GLU A 139 14.98 6.97 0.10
C GLU A 139 16.47 6.60 -0.05
N GLY A 140 16.75 5.35 -0.46
CA GLY A 140 18.12 4.92 -0.73
C GLY A 140 18.82 5.79 -1.76
N GLN A 141 18.17 6.12 -2.86
CA GLN A 141 18.70 7.01 -3.89
C GLN A 141 18.93 8.44 -3.34
N THR A 142 18.05 8.93 -2.48
CA THR A 142 18.18 10.24 -1.86
C THR A 142 19.41 10.30 -0.96
N PHE A 143 19.60 9.30 -0.09
CA PHE A 143 20.78 9.22 0.78
C PHE A 143 22.07 8.98 -0.03
N GLN A 144 22.04 8.16 -1.08
CA GLN A 144 23.17 7.96 -1.97
C GLN A 144 23.64 9.27 -2.64
N LYS A 145 22.70 10.07 -3.12
CA LYS A 145 23.00 11.40 -3.70
C LYS A 145 23.56 12.38 -2.65
N ALA A 146 23.10 12.28 -1.41
CA ALA A 146 23.61 13.07 -0.29
C ALA A 146 24.98 12.59 0.23
N GLY A 147 25.50 11.44 -0.24
CA GLY A 147 26.76 10.85 0.22
C GLY A 147 26.62 10.07 1.54
N ASP A 148 25.42 9.86 2.05
CA ASP A 148 25.17 9.02 3.23
C ASP A 148 25.00 7.54 2.82
N GLU A 149 26.14 6.88 2.62
CA GLU A 149 26.17 5.51 2.14
C GLU A 149 25.55 4.51 3.11
N ALA A 150 25.71 4.74 4.41
CA ALA A 150 25.17 3.85 5.43
C ALA A 150 23.65 3.79 5.35
N LYS A 151 23.01 4.97 5.31
CA LYS A 151 21.54 5.04 5.14
C LYS A 151 21.08 4.58 3.77
N ALA A 152 21.83 4.85 2.70
CA ALA A 152 21.51 4.33 1.39
C ALA A 152 21.50 2.79 1.39
N ALA A 153 22.55 2.16 1.95
CA ALA A 153 22.66 0.71 2.06
C ALA A 153 21.54 0.12 2.93
N GLU A 154 21.21 0.74 4.05
CA GLU A 154 20.08 0.31 4.90
C GLU A 154 18.77 0.29 4.11
N ASN A 155 18.47 1.35 3.37
CA ASN A 155 17.23 1.44 2.60
C ASN A 155 17.18 0.40 1.47
N TYR A 156 18.26 0.20 0.72
CA TYR A 156 18.32 -0.84 -0.30
C TYR A 156 18.19 -2.25 0.30
N THR A 157 18.74 -2.49 1.47
CA THR A 157 18.60 -3.76 2.20
C THR A 157 17.14 -4.07 2.56
N LYS A 158 16.31 -3.06 2.87
CA LYS A 158 14.87 -3.27 3.07
C LYS A 158 14.20 -3.87 1.81
N VAL A 159 14.69 -3.50 0.62
CA VAL A 159 14.18 -4.04 -0.64
C VAL A 159 14.71 -5.44 -0.93
N VAL A 160 15.98 -5.73 -0.60
CA VAL A 160 16.55 -7.09 -0.70
C VAL A 160 15.77 -8.10 0.15
N ASN A 161 15.23 -7.68 1.28
CA ASN A 161 14.51 -8.55 2.22
C ASN A 161 13.06 -8.85 1.80
N LEU A 162 12.58 -8.32 0.66
CA LEU A 162 11.26 -8.65 0.13
C LEU A 162 11.20 -10.07 -0.41
N THR A 163 9.99 -10.61 -0.54
CA THR A 163 9.77 -11.98 -1.02
C THR A 163 9.92 -12.09 -2.54
N THR A 164 9.47 -11.08 -3.26
CA THR A 164 9.47 -11.07 -4.74
C THR A 164 10.89 -10.99 -5.30
N LYS A 165 11.27 -11.96 -6.09
CA LYS A 165 12.60 -12.09 -6.69
C LYS A 165 13.08 -10.82 -7.42
N SER A 166 12.23 -10.19 -8.23
CA SER A 166 12.58 -8.98 -8.98
C SER A 166 12.95 -7.81 -8.05
N PHE A 167 12.30 -7.65 -6.91
CA PHE A 167 12.67 -6.62 -5.93
C PHE A 167 13.98 -6.94 -5.23
N LYS A 168 14.18 -8.21 -4.85
CA LYS A 168 15.49 -8.65 -4.31
C LYS A 168 16.62 -8.32 -5.26
N THR A 169 16.49 -8.70 -6.54
CA THR A 169 17.49 -8.41 -7.59
C THR A 169 17.72 -6.89 -7.71
N GLN A 170 16.66 -6.08 -7.68
CA GLN A 170 16.78 -4.62 -7.76
C GLN A 170 17.52 -4.03 -6.55
N GLY A 171 17.21 -4.49 -5.34
CA GLY A 171 17.90 -4.08 -4.12
C GLY A 171 19.38 -4.44 -4.13
N LEU A 172 19.72 -5.68 -4.53
CA LEU A 172 21.10 -6.15 -4.67
C LEU A 172 21.89 -5.36 -5.73
N ALA A 173 21.29 -5.09 -6.89
CA ALA A 173 21.91 -4.26 -7.91
C ALA A 173 22.17 -2.82 -7.44
N SER A 174 21.26 -2.27 -6.63
CA SER A 174 21.45 -0.94 -6.06
C SER A 174 22.57 -0.91 -5.02
N LEU A 175 22.68 -1.94 -4.17
CA LEU A 175 23.80 -2.09 -3.23
C LEU A 175 25.13 -2.26 -3.98
N ALA A 176 25.17 -3.06 -5.03
CA ALA A 176 26.35 -3.22 -5.87
C ALA A 176 26.79 -1.89 -6.49
N SER A 177 25.85 -1.14 -7.06
CA SER A 177 26.12 0.20 -7.62
C SER A 177 26.60 1.19 -6.55
N LEU A 178 26.00 1.16 -5.37
CA LEU A 178 26.41 2.03 -4.25
C LEU A 178 27.88 1.80 -3.88
N TYR A 179 28.26 0.57 -3.59
CA TYR A 179 29.63 0.24 -3.19
C TYR A 179 30.64 0.39 -4.31
N PHE A 180 30.26 0.06 -5.56
CA PHE A 180 31.13 0.32 -6.71
C PHE A 180 31.45 1.81 -6.87
N ASN A 181 30.43 2.66 -6.82
CA ASN A 181 30.59 4.10 -6.95
C ASN A 181 31.40 4.69 -5.79
N ASN A 182 31.24 4.16 -4.57
CA ASN A 182 32.03 4.59 -3.43
C ASN A 182 33.52 4.20 -3.59
N GLY A 183 33.79 2.96 -3.92
CA GLY A 183 35.17 2.51 -4.18
C GLY A 183 35.85 3.33 -5.28
N ALA A 184 35.12 3.66 -6.37
CA ALA A 184 35.62 4.50 -7.44
C ALA A 184 35.95 5.93 -6.95
N LYS A 185 35.09 6.54 -6.15
CA LYS A 185 35.33 7.88 -5.57
C LYS A 185 36.56 7.89 -4.64
N ILE A 186 36.67 6.89 -3.76
CA ILE A 186 37.84 6.75 -2.85
C ILE A 186 39.12 6.67 -3.67
N LEU A 187 39.17 5.81 -4.69
CA LEU A 187 40.33 5.64 -5.52
C LEU A 187 40.68 6.90 -6.30
N GLN A 188 39.67 7.57 -6.88
CA GLN A 188 39.85 8.85 -7.58
C GLN A 188 40.42 9.94 -6.65
N ALA A 189 39.94 10.03 -5.43
CA ALA A 189 40.45 10.99 -4.43
C ALA A 189 41.87 10.67 -3.96
N ALA A 190 42.24 9.39 -3.90
CA ALA A 190 43.55 8.96 -3.47
C ALA A 190 44.61 9.07 -4.57
N THR A 191 44.25 9.05 -5.85
CA THR A 191 45.20 9.05 -6.98
C THR A 191 46.25 10.19 -6.93
N PRO A 192 45.89 11.46 -6.59
CA PRO A 192 46.88 12.56 -6.55
C PRO A 192 47.99 12.38 -5.50
N ILE A 193 47.74 11.59 -4.44
CA ILE A 193 48.74 11.38 -3.37
C ILE A 193 49.59 10.12 -3.58
N ALA A 194 49.39 9.39 -4.67
CA ALA A 194 50.07 8.09 -4.91
C ALA A 194 51.59 8.16 -4.84
N ASN A 195 52.16 9.28 -5.30
CA ASN A 195 53.62 9.48 -5.31
C ASN A 195 54.15 10.27 -4.12
N SER A 196 53.33 11.10 -3.49
CA SER A 196 53.73 11.96 -2.37
C SER A 196 53.51 11.32 -1.00
N ASP A 197 52.52 10.46 -0.85
CA ASP A 197 52.19 9.73 0.40
C ASP A 197 51.70 8.31 0.06
N LYS A 198 52.65 7.44 -0.25
CA LYS A 198 52.37 6.05 -0.66
C LYS A 198 51.60 5.29 0.44
N ALA A 199 51.90 5.48 1.70
CA ALA A 199 51.25 4.76 2.80
C ALA A 199 49.77 5.13 2.90
N LYS A 200 49.42 6.43 2.79
CA LYS A 200 48.04 6.90 2.77
C LYS A 200 47.32 6.43 1.50
N TYR A 201 47.95 6.48 0.35
CA TYR A 201 47.39 5.95 -0.89
C TYR A 201 47.04 4.48 -0.78
N ASP A 202 47.96 3.65 -0.28
CA ASP A 202 47.74 2.21 -0.13
C ASP A 202 46.60 1.91 0.86
N ALA A 203 46.47 2.69 1.94
CA ALA A 203 45.35 2.59 2.89
C ALA A 203 43.99 2.94 2.24
N GLU A 204 43.90 4.04 1.48
CA GLU A 204 42.67 4.40 0.76
C GLU A 204 42.34 3.40 -0.36
N LYS A 205 43.35 2.92 -1.11
CA LYS A 205 43.16 1.87 -2.10
C LYS A 205 42.62 0.58 -1.50
N ALA A 206 43.05 0.19 -0.30
CA ALA A 206 42.53 -0.98 0.39
C ALA A 206 41.03 -0.83 0.73
N LYS A 207 40.58 0.38 1.13
CA LYS A 207 39.15 0.67 1.34
C LYS A 207 38.36 0.53 0.03
N ALA A 208 38.86 1.12 -1.06
CA ALA A 208 38.23 1.02 -2.36
C ALA A 208 38.09 -0.43 -2.84
N VAL A 209 39.16 -1.24 -2.69
CA VAL A 209 39.17 -2.68 -3.04
C VAL A 209 38.11 -3.45 -2.20
N ASN A 210 37.96 -3.13 -0.90
CA ASN A 210 36.93 -3.74 -0.08
C ASN A 210 35.51 -3.42 -0.60
N ASP A 211 35.29 -2.19 -1.02
CA ASP A 211 33.98 -1.81 -1.58
C ASP A 211 33.70 -2.43 -2.95
N PHE A 212 34.71 -2.56 -3.81
CA PHE A 212 34.58 -3.32 -5.07
C PHE A 212 34.26 -4.80 -4.81
N LYS A 213 34.85 -5.39 -3.76
CA LYS A 213 34.54 -6.76 -3.36
C LYS A 213 33.08 -6.89 -2.94
N LYS A 214 32.59 -5.99 -2.07
CA LYS A 214 31.16 -5.97 -1.68
C LYS A 214 30.25 -5.83 -2.90
N ALA A 215 30.59 -4.91 -3.83
CA ALA A 215 29.85 -4.73 -5.07
C ALA A 215 29.76 -6.02 -5.88
N LYS A 216 30.89 -6.72 -6.07
CA LYS A 216 30.94 -8.02 -6.74
C LYS A 216 30.05 -9.04 -6.02
N ASP A 217 30.15 -9.15 -4.70
CA ASP A 217 29.39 -10.12 -3.90
C ASP A 217 27.88 -9.91 -4.06
N TYR A 218 27.41 -8.67 -4.09
CA TYR A 218 25.99 -8.35 -4.34
C TYR A 218 25.55 -8.70 -5.76
N LEU A 219 26.41 -8.50 -6.78
CA LEU A 219 26.10 -8.91 -8.15
C LEU A 219 26.00 -10.43 -8.28
N VAL A 220 26.90 -11.18 -7.64
CA VAL A 220 26.84 -12.65 -7.62
C VAL A 220 25.56 -13.12 -6.94
N GLN A 221 25.17 -12.52 -5.81
CA GLN A 221 23.90 -12.83 -5.17
C GLN A 221 22.70 -12.53 -6.07
N ALA A 222 22.72 -11.41 -6.80
CA ALA A 222 21.63 -11.07 -7.74
C ALA A 222 21.51 -12.07 -8.90
N GLN A 223 22.64 -12.59 -9.38
CA GLN A 223 22.68 -13.60 -10.46
C GLN A 223 22.19 -14.98 -9.98
N SER A 224 22.37 -15.31 -8.71
CA SER A 224 21.96 -16.59 -8.13
C SER A 224 20.46 -16.71 -7.80
N LEU A 225 19.72 -15.63 -7.89
CA LEU A 225 18.27 -15.61 -7.69
C LEU A 225 17.53 -16.11 -8.93
#